data_3c5442c314ffb0de9504e68230d17256
#
_entry.id   3c5442c314ffb0de9504e68230d17256
#
_cell.length_a   1.000
_cell.length_b   1.000
_cell.length_c   1.000
_cell.angle_alpha   90.00
_cell.angle_beta   90.00
_cell.angle_gamma   90.00
#
_symmetry.space_group_name_H-M   'P 1'
#
loop_
_entity.id
_entity.type
_entity.pdbx_description
1 polymer ?
#
loop_
_entity_poly.entity_id
_entity_poly.type
_entity_poly.pdbx_seq_one_letter_code
_entity_poly.pdbx_strand_id
1 'polypeptide(L)'
;MKSIKEIVEDQDVTRLPTNHPALKYQGQWHALSVEADLEGLILYHGRIWIPTGARTRIMRLLHGDHCGFDRCLQKERNIYFWPGMAKNIKTMVAGCNECLTFSVSKPKEPLIMTMADRPFEKISMDYGEYKQKYYLVIVDRYSRIPMVAHTTGMKTKNVIPIFQEWIRMYGKPTHVRTDGGPCFKHKDFAAWCKDKNIVHETSSPHHHESNGQAERAIREVKNLLKKTDAHMEMFQDALTEYKNTPGYDGLAPTQWTFGHLQRTDVPAPKSAYERITDEKLLEHIGRRGQVLRSAMMNGPRRSSETFNPGDEVRVQNEKTKLWDTLAVVVEKVSDRTYKLKSGRKTIKRNAKFIKRLTVPDDSQEANPLEERHHSGGRKHPPFEAKINHTVGVTGPVTRSRART
;
A
#
# COMPACT_ATOMS: atom_id res chain seq x y z
N MET A 1 2.53 -24.39 -41.61
CA MET A 1 1.90 -25.48 -40.82
C MET A 1 1.95 -26.81 -41.57
N LYS A 2 1.65 -26.87 -42.89
CA LYS A 2 1.76 -28.15 -43.64
C LYS A 2 3.13 -28.80 -43.48
N SER A 3 4.20 -28.03 -43.62
CA SER A 3 5.59 -28.56 -43.52
C SER A 3 5.95 -29.09 -42.11
N ILE A 4 5.38 -28.61 -41.05
CA ILE A 4 5.63 -29.15 -39.68
C ILE A 4 4.91 -30.49 -39.50
N LYS A 5 3.67 -30.63 -40.03
CA LYS A 5 2.93 -31.87 -40.00
C LYS A 5 3.70 -32.98 -40.75
N GLU A 6 4.08 -32.69 -41.99
CA GLU A 6 4.86 -33.64 -42.84
C GLU A 6 6.15 -34.10 -42.15
N ILE A 7 6.86 -33.19 -41.46
CA ILE A 7 8.08 -33.51 -40.71
C ILE A 7 7.82 -34.37 -39.46
N VAL A 8 6.71 -34.09 -38.74
CA VAL A 8 6.36 -34.88 -37.56
C VAL A 8 5.88 -36.27 -37.94
N GLU A 9 5.19 -36.41 -39.08
CA GLU A 9 4.74 -37.68 -39.64
C GLU A 9 5.90 -38.51 -40.21
N ASP A 10 6.80 -37.89 -40.95
CA ASP A 10 7.93 -38.56 -41.63
C ASP A 10 9.17 -38.74 -40.68
N GLN A 11 9.22 -38.00 -39.59
CA GLN A 11 10.36 -37.88 -38.66
C GLN A 11 11.74 -37.56 -39.38
N ASP A 12 11.65 -37.05 -40.60
CA ASP A 12 12.82 -36.74 -41.43
C ASP A 12 13.07 -35.24 -41.54
N VAL A 13 14.12 -34.80 -40.89
CA VAL A 13 14.51 -33.37 -40.79
C VAL A 13 15.44 -32.95 -41.90
N THR A 14 16.06 -33.91 -42.58
CA THR A 14 17.15 -33.66 -43.52
C THR A 14 16.67 -32.97 -44.82
N ARG A 15 15.39 -32.93 -45.05
CA ARG A 15 14.74 -32.33 -46.23
C ARG A 15 14.42 -30.84 -46.11
N LEU A 16 14.69 -30.22 -44.91
CA LEU A 16 14.38 -28.82 -44.75
C LEU A 16 15.53 -27.90 -45.23
N PRO A 17 15.16 -26.78 -45.90
CA PRO A 17 16.14 -25.72 -46.16
C PRO A 17 16.78 -25.20 -44.87
N THR A 18 18.07 -24.87 -44.92
CA THR A 18 18.82 -24.37 -43.77
C THR A 18 18.23 -23.18 -43.01
N ASN A 19 17.35 -22.42 -43.67
CA ASN A 19 16.67 -21.25 -43.06
C ASN A 19 15.18 -21.50 -42.74
N HIS A 20 14.75 -22.78 -42.70
CA HIS A 20 13.35 -23.07 -42.49
C HIS A 20 12.91 -22.74 -41.03
N PRO A 21 11.79 -22.01 -40.80
CA PRO A 21 11.35 -21.61 -39.47
C PRO A 21 11.12 -22.75 -38.47
N ALA A 22 10.89 -23.97 -38.96
CA ALA A 22 10.71 -25.16 -38.13
C ALA A 22 12.02 -25.64 -37.47
N LEU A 23 13.18 -25.33 -38.04
CA LEU A 23 14.47 -25.74 -37.49
C LEU A 23 14.73 -25.20 -36.09
N LYS A 24 14.20 -24.07 -35.73
CA LYS A 24 14.29 -23.52 -34.38
C LYS A 24 13.63 -24.40 -33.28
N TYR A 25 12.84 -25.38 -33.69
CA TYR A 25 12.15 -26.34 -32.80
C TYR A 25 12.74 -27.74 -32.86
N GLN A 26 13.87 -27.95 -33.55
CA GLN A 26 14.49 -29.25 -33.81
C GLN A 26 14.72 -30.08 -32.53
N GLY A 27 15.14 -29.45 -31.43
CA GLY A 27 15.34 -30.12 -30.15
C GLY A 27 14.07 -30.64 -29.46
N GLN A 28 12.89 -30.30 -30.01
CA GLN A 28 11.60 -30.64 -29.40
C GLN A 28 10.76 -31.60 -30.27
N TRP A 29 11.23 -31.98 -31.43
CA TRP A 29 10.45 -32.78 -32.37
C TRP A 29 10.07 -34.15 -31.86
N HIS A 30 10.95 -34.79 -31.06
CA HIS A 30 10.67 -36.09 -30.44
C HIS A 30 9.41 -36.07 -29.50
N ALA A 31 8.97 -34.89 -29.08
CA ALA A 31 7.84 -34.70 -28.20
C ALA A 31 6.58 -34.26 -28.96
N LEU A 32 6.65 -34.13 -30.29
CA LEU A 32 5.54 -33.77 -31.14
C LEU A 32 4.83 -35.02 -31.67
N SER A 33 3.50 -35.01 -31.70
CA SER A 33 2.65 -35.99 -32.36
C SER A 33 1.57 -35.30 -33.20
N VAL A 34 1.06 -36.00 -34.20
CA VAL A 34 -0.09 -35.53 -35.01
C VAL A 34 -1.29 -36.44 -34.71
N GLU A 35 -2.37 -35.84 -34.24
CA GLU A 35 -3.61 -36.55 -33.97
C GLU A 35 -4.55 -36.46 -35.14
N ALA A 36 -4.75 -37.62 -35.83
CA ALA A 36 -5.64 -37.70 -37.02
C ALA A 36 -7.09 -37.41 -36.65
N ASP A 37 -7.57 -37.89 -35.50
CA ASP A 37 -8.94 -37.72 -35.02
C ASP A 37 -9.30 -36.28 -34.69
N LEU A 38 -8.29 -35.39 -34.52
CA LEU A 38 -8.44 -33.96 -34.23
C LEU A 38 -8.09 -33.09 -35.44
N GLU A 39 -8.47 -33.50 -36.63
CA GLU A 39 -8.21 -32.77 -37.90
C GLU A 39 -6.73 -32.50 -38.16
N GLY A 40 -5.87 -33.39 -37.63
CA GLY A 40 -4.42 -33.29 -37.78
C GLY A 40 -3.81 -32.15 -36.95
N LEU A 41 -4.28 -31.91 -35.75
CA LEU A 41 -3.62 -31.00 -34.80
C LEU A 41 -2.26 -31.54 -34.39
N ILE A 42 -1.29 -30.66 -34.23
CA ILE A 42 0.02 -30.98 -33.71
C ILE A 42 -0.05 -30.86 -32.18
N LEU A 43 0.36 -31.94 -31.50
CA LEU A 43 0.47 -31.96 -30.04
C LEU A 43 1.93 -31.96 -29.61
N TYR A 44 2.21 -31.32 -28.47
CA TYR A 44 3.48 -31.37 -27.75
C TYR A 44 3.26 -31.96 -26.35
N HIS A 45 3.74 -33.18 -26.12
CA HIS A 45 3.44 -33.94 -24.88
C HIS A 45 1.94 -33.96 -24.56
N GLY A 46 1.07 -34.24 -25.54
CA GLY A 46 -0.38 -34.30 -25.37
C GLY A 46 -1.09 -32.92 -25.27
N ARG A 47 -0.37 -31.82 -25.44
CA ARG A 47 -0.92 -30.46 -25.44
C ARG A 47 -0.95 -29.89 -26.85
N ILE A 48 -2.01 -29.17 -27.20
CA ILE A 48 -2.18 -28.58 -28.52
C ILE A 48 -1.10 -27.52 -28.78
N TRP A 49 -0.30 -27.74 -29.82
CA TRP A 49 0.72 -26.78 -30.26
C TRP A 49 0.06 -25.61 -30.99
N ILE A 50 0.22 -24.40 -30.43
CA ILE A 50 -0.35 -23.20 -31.04
C ILE A 50 0.67 -22.48 -31.92
N PRO A 51 0.41 -22.38 -33.25
CA PRO A 51 1.29 -21.63 -34.16
C PRO A 51 1.25 -20.13 -33.85
N THR A 52 2.35 -19.44 -34.19
CA THR A 52 2.55 -18.01 -33.84
C THR A 52 1.37 -17.13 -34.25
N GLY A 53 0.79 -17.32 -35.45
CA GLY A 53 -0.34 -16.54 -35.91
C GLY A 53 -1.65 -16.71 -35.11
N ALA A 54 -1.79 -17.83 -34.38
CA ALA A 54 -3.01 -18.10 -33.59
C ALA A 54 -2.87 -17.72 -32.11
N ARG A 55 -1.63 -17.49 -31.61
CA ARG A 55 -1.36 -17.25 -30.19
C ARG A 55 -2.13 -16.06 -29.63
N THR A 56 -2.12 -14.91 -30.31
CA THR A 56 -2.83 -13.71 -29.88
C THR A 56 -4.33 -13.94 -29.74
N ARG A 57 -4.93 -14.67 -30.69
CA ARG A 57 -6.36 -15.01 -30.64
C ARG A 57 -6.67 -15.93 -29.46
N ILE A 58 -5.88 -16.99 -29.27
CA ILE A 58 -6.02 -17.93 -28.15
C ILE A 58 -5.87 -17.22 -26.81
N MET A 59 -4.82 -16.42 -26.62
CA MET A 59 -4.60 -15.65 -25.40
C MET A 59 -5.77 -14.72 -25.07
N ARG A 60 -6.37 -14.04 -26.06
CA ARG A 60 -7.56 -13.19 -25.83
C ARG A 60 -8.76 -14.00 -25.36
N LEU A 61 -9.02 -15.16 -25.97
CA LEU A 61 -10.12 -16.05 -25.58
C LEU A 61 -9.93 -16.56 -24.14
N LEU A 62 -8.72 -16.92 -23.79
CA LEU A 62 -8.36 -17.47 -22.47
C LEU A 62 -8.39 -16.41 -21.37
N HIS A 63 -8.17 -15.16 -21.71
CA HIS A 63 -8.25 -14.02 -20.79
C HIS A 63 -9.64 -13.34 -20.80
N GLY A 64 -10.63 -13.93 -21.43
CA GLY A 64 -11.98 -13.36 -21.52
C GLY A 64 -12.68 -13.13 -20.17
N ASP A 65 -12.30 -13.86 -19.14
CA ASP A 65 -12.75 -13.67 -17.75
C ASP A 65 -11.89 -12.70 -16.93
N HIS A 66 -10.90 -12.07 -17.54
CA HIS A 66 -9.96 -11.12 -16.93
C HIS A 66 -9.27 -11.65 -15.67
N CYS A 67 -9.03 -12.97 -15.57
CA CYS A 67 -8.32 -13.54 -14.45
C CYS A 67 -6.83 -13.17 -14.47
N GLY A 68 -6.18 -13.22 -13.27
CA GLY A 68 -4.76 -12.92 -13.12
C GLY A 68 -3.85 -13.97 -13.79
N PHE A 69 -2.57 -13.61 -13.96
CA PHE A 69 -1.56 -14.42 -14.64
C PHE A 69 -1.54 -15.90 -14.20
N ASP A 70 -1.49 -16.17 -12.90
CA ASP A 70 -1.39 -17.55 -12.39
C ASP A 70 -2.61 -18.41 -12.77
N ARG A 71 -3.80 -17.83 -12.73
CA ARG A 71 -5.04 -18.52 -13.12
C ARG A 71 -5.11 -18.74 -14.63
N CYS A 72 -4.73 -17.76 -15.45
CA CYS A 72 -4.59 -17.94 -16.88
C CYS A 72 -3.63 -19.07 -17.19
N LEU A 73 -2.43 -19.04 -16.63
CA LEU A 73 -1.41 -20.07 -16.86
C LEU A 73 -1.88 -21.46 -16.40
N GLN A 74 -2.60 -21.56 -15.27
CA GLN A 74 -3.15 -22.83 -14.79
C GLN A 74 -4.19 -23.44 -15.75
N LYS A 75 -5.06 -22.63 -16.33
CA LYS A 75 -6.04 -23.09 -17.31
C LYS A 75 -5.39 -23.68 -18.56
N GLU A 76 -4.28 -23.10 -18.99
CA GLU A 76 -3.73 -23.28 -20.32
C GLU A 76 -2.62 -24.33 -20.36
N ARG A 77 -1.79 -24.39 -19.33
CA ARG A 77 -0.60 -25.23 -19.30
C ARG A 77 -0.85 -26.73 -19.53
N ASN A 78 -2.05 -27.20 -19.29
CA ASN A 78 -2.43 -28.59 -19.49
C ASN A 78 -3.06 -28.86 -20.85
N ILE A 79 -3.48 -27.83 -21.58
CA ILE A 79 -4.22 -27.94 -22.85
C ILE A 79 -3.40 -27.44 -24.03
N TYR A 80 -2.69 -26.33 -23.84
CA TYR A 80 -1.95 -25.63 -24.90
C TYR A 80 -0.47 -25.57 -24.63
N PHE A 81 0.28 -25.47 -25.72
CA PHE A 81 1.72 -25.25 -25.64
C PHE A 81 2.24 -24.37 -26.80
N TRP A 82 3.11 -23.45 -26.46
CA TRP A 82 4.06 -22.80 -27.38
C TRP A 82 5.26 -22.27 -26.59
N PRO A 83 6.46 -22.17 -27.23
CA PRO A 83 7.65 -21.62 -26.58
C PRO A 83 7.41 -20.19 -26.08
N GLY A 84 7.75 -19.91 -24.81
CA GLY A 84 7.56 -18.61 -24.19
C GLY A 84 6.10 -18.29 -23.77
N MET A 85 5.22 -19.30 -23.69
CA MET A 85 3.80 -19.15 -23.34
C MET A 85 3.61 -18.34 -22.06
N ALA A 86 4.29 -18.68 -20.97
CA ALA A 86 4.17 -17.99 -19.70
C ALA A 86 4.55 -16.51 -19.80
N LYS A 87 5.60 -16.17 -20.55
CA LYS A 87 6.02 -14.78 -20.79
C LYS A 87 4.94 -14.01 -21.59
N ASN A 88 4.41 -14.61 -22.66
CA ASN A 88 3.38 -13.99 -23.47
C ASN A 88 2.10 -13.70 -22.65
N ILE A 89 1.63 -14.67 -21.87
CA ILE A 89 0.45 -14.52 -20.99
C ILE A 89 0.69 -13.42 -19.96
N LYS A 90 1.88 -13.42 -19.32
CA LYS A 90 2.25 -12.41 -18.33
C LYS A 90 2.22 -10.99 -18.93
N THR A 91 2.79 -10.82 -20.11
CA THR A 91 2.79 -9.53 -20.84
C THR A 91 1.39 -9.09 -21.19
N MET A 92 0.56 -9.98 -21.72
CA MET A 92 -0.84 -9.68 -22.08
C MET A 92 -1.66 -9.26 -20.86
N VAL A 93 -1.60 -10.02 -19.76
CA VAL A 93 -2.33 -9.69 -18.52
C VAL A 93 -1.86 -8.37 -17.93
N ALA A 94 -0.55 -8.12 -17.95
CA ALA A 94 0.04 -6.86 -17.46
C ALA A 94 -0.37 -5.63 -18.29
N GLY A 95 -0.65 -5.83 -19.58
CA GLY A 95 -1.12 -4.77 -20.50
C GLY A 95 -2.64 -4.61 -20.59
N CYS A 96 -3.42 -5.47 -19.94
CA CYS A 96 -4.89 -5.42 -20.03
C CYS A 96 -5.43 -4.21 -19.26
N ASN A 97 -6.13 -3.31 -19.96
CA ASN A 97 -6.70 -2.08 -19.39
C ASN A 97 -7.72 -2.36 -18.28
N GLU A 98 -8.59 -3.31 -18.49
CA GLU A 98 -9.63 -3.72 -17.54
C GLU A 98 -8.98 -4.26 -16.27
N CYS A 99 -8.04 -5.20 -16.40
CA CYS A 99 -7.30 -5.74 -15.26
C CYS A 99 -6.51 -4.67 -14.49
N LEU A 100 -5.92 -3.71 -15.17
CA LEU A 100 -5.19 -2.60 -14.56
C LEU A 100 -6.13 -1.64 -13.83
N THR A 101 -7.26 -1.27 -14.46
CA THR A 101 -8.24 -0.34 -13.91
C THR A 101 -8.91 -0.88 -12.63
N PHE A 102 -9.30 -2.16 -12.64
CA PHE A 102 -9.95 -2.82 -11.51
C PHE A 102 -8.98 -3.54 -10.56
N SER A 103 -7.68 -3.36 -10.74
CA SER A 103 -6.69 -4.02 -9.88
C SER A 103 -6.80 -3.58 -8.43
N VAL A 104 -6.50 -4.52 -7.52
CA VAL A 104 -6.52 -4.26 -6.06
C VAL A 104 -5.59 -3.11 -5.70
N SER A 105 -5.97 -2.34 -4.69
CA SER A 105 -5.12 -1.30 -4.12
C SER A 105 -3.80 -1.89 -3.63
N LYS A 106 -2.70 -1.14 -3.77
CA LYS A 106 -1.40 -1.58 -3.24
C LYS A 106 -1.50 -1.81 -1.71
N PRO A 107 -0.78 -2.79 -1.15
CA PRO A 107 -0.70 -2.98 0.29
C PRO A 107 -0.16 -1.71 0.97
N LYS A 108 -0.45 -1.59 2.26
CA LYS A 108 0.08 -0.50 3.07
C LYS A 108 1.60 -0.51 3.05
N GLU A 109 2.19 0.67 2.92
CA GLU A 109 3.64 0.82 2.99
C GLU A 109 4.13 0.68 4.44
N PRO A 110 5.38 0.22 4.67
CA PRO A 110 5.98 0.23 6.00
C PRO A 110 5.96 1.65 6.58
N LEU A 111 5.66 1.76 7.86
CA LEU A 111 5.67 3.05 8.56
C LEU A 111 7.10 3.63 8.56
N ILE A 112 7.28 4.84 8.04
CA ILE A 112 8.49 5.64 8.29
C ILE A 112 8.18 6.54 9.46
N MET A 113 8.73 6.22 10.62
CA MET A 113 8.59 7.05 11.80
C MET A 113 9.80 7.98 11.91
N THR A 114 9.62 9.23 11.52
CA THR A 114 10.58 10.30 11.85
C THR A 114 10.32 10.75 13.30
N MET A 115 11.08 10.19 14.23
CA MET A 115 11.02 10.61 15.63
C MET A 115 11.65 12.01 15.78
N ALA A 116 11.23 12.75 16.80
CA ALA A 116 11.97 13.87 17.33
C ALA A 116 13.00 13.34 18.35
N ASP A 117 14.15 13.99 18.47
CA ASP A 117 15.22 13.55 19.38
C ASP A 117 15.04 14.14 20.78
N ARG A 118 14.27 15.21 20.91
CA ARG A 118 13.99 15.93 22.16
C ARG A 118 12.60 16.55 22.17
N PRO A 119 12.07 16.91 23.36
CA PRO A 119 10.79 17.60 23.48
C PRO A 119 10.76 18.91 22.67
N PHE A 120 9.61 19.18 22.06
CA PHE A 120 9.27 20.39 21.31
C PHE A 120 10.11 20.66 20.05
N GLU A 121 10.97 19.72 19.64
CA GLU A 121 11.75 19.87 18.40
C GLU A 121 10.88 19.73 17.15
N LYS A 122 9.97 18.77 17.14
CA LYS A 122 9.06 18.51 16.04
C LYS A 122 7.63 18.39 16.57
N ILE A 123 6.72 19.14 15.97
CA ILE A 123 5.33 19.17 16.40
C ILE A 123 4.37 18.80 15.28
N SER A 124 3.18 18.38 15.65
CA SER A 124 2.04 18.18 14.74
C SER A 124 0.90 19.08 15.17
N MET A 125 0.20 19.65 14.20
CA MET A 125 -0.95 20.52 14.43
C MET A 125 -2.14 20.04 13.61
N ASP A 126 -3.33 20.11 14.21
CA ASP A 126 -4.59 19.77 13.55
C ASP A 126 -5.75 20.54 14.21
N TYR A 127 -6.83 20.68 13.46
CA TYR A 127 -8.07 21.24 14.00
C TYR A 127 -9.06 20.15 14.43
N GLY A 128 -9.69 20.38 15.58
CA GLY A 128 -10.89 19.67 16.02
C GLY A 128 -12.09 20.60 15.96
N GLU A 129 -13.23 20.09 15.52
CA GLU A 129 -14.51 20.76 15.60
C GLU A 129 -15.47 19.92 16.42
N TYR A 130 -16.14 20.56 17.39
CA TYR A 130 -17.23 19.95 18.15
C TYR A 130 -18.23 21.00 18.59
N LYS A 131 -19.50 20.77 18.35
CA LYS A 131 -20.60 21.70 18.65
C LYS A 131 -20.35 23.13 18.13
N GLN A 132 -19.93 23.25 16.88
CA GLN A 132 -19.61 24.53 16.20
C GLN A 132 -18.46 25.33 16.85
N LYS A 133 -17.74 24.73 17.78
CA LYS A 133 -16.54 25.32 18.38
C LYS A 133 -15.29 24.68 17.75
N TYR A 134 -14.26 25.50 17.50
CA TYR A 134 -13.03 25.08 16.85
C TYR A 134 -11.90 25.03 17.87
N TYR A 135 -11.11 23.98 17.80
CA TYR A 135 -9.99 23.75 18.71
C TYR A 135 -8.74 23.48 17.90
N LEU A 136 -7.69 24.28 18.08
CA LEU A 136 -6.37 23.99 17.55
C LEU A 136 -5.67 23.06 18.52
N VAL A 137 -5.30 21.88 18.03
CA VAL A 137 -4.56 20.86 18.81
C VAL A 137 -3.12 20.85 18.31
N ILE A 138 -2.16 21.08 19.22
CA ILE A 138 -0.72 21.01 18.98
C ILE A 138 -0.18 19.84 19.79
N VAL A 139 0.53 18.92 19.16
CA VAL A 139 1.11 17.74 19.82
C VAL A 139 2.60 17.71 19.56
N ASP A 140 3.39 17.64 20.65
CA ASP A 140 4.80 17.35 20.55
C ASP A 140 5.04 15.91 20.08
N ARG A 141 5.89 15.72 19.09
CA ARG A 141 6.15 14.40 18.48
C ARG A 141 7.09 13.53 19.31
N TYR A 142 7.86 14.12 20.21
CA TYR A 142 8.71 13.38 21.13
C TYR A 142 7.94 12.83 22.32
N SER A 143 7.32 13.72 23.09
CA SER A 143 6.61 13.37 24.33
C SER A 143 5.17 12.94 24.13
N ARG A 144 4.56 13.34 23.01
CA ARG A 144 3.12 13.18 22.70
C ARG A 144 2.23 14.08 23.58
N ILE A 145 2.81 15.05 24.28
CA ILE A 145 2.04 15.97 25.10
C ILE A 145 1.16 16.86 24.21
N PRO A 146 -0.15 16.87 24.41
CA PRO A 146 -1.06 17.73 23.67
C PRO A 146 -1.26 19.06 24.36
N MET A 147 -1.42 20.10 23.55
CA MET A 147 -1.91 21.41 23.94
C MET A 147 -3.08 21.79 23.08
N VAL A 148 -4.10 22.38 23.66
CA VAL A 148 -5.37 22.68 23.00
C VAL A 148 -5.73 24.11 23.27
N ALA A 149 -6.03 24.85 22.19
CA ALA A 149 -6.54 26.21 22.27
C ALA A 149 -7.88 26.32 21.55
N HIS A 150 -8.86 26.96 22.19
CA HIS A 150 -10.13 27.31 21.55
C HIS A 150 -9.91 28.44 20.54
N THR A 151 -10.58 28.38 19.40
CA THR A 151 -10.47 29.38 18.34
C THR A 151 -11.86 29.79 17.83
N THR A 152 -11.98 31.00 17.32
CA THR A 152 -13.24 31.52 16.72
C THR A 152 -13.47 31.01 15.29
N GLY A 153 -12.58 30.18 14.75
CA GLY A 153 -12.69 29.61 13.41
C GLY A 153 -11.37 29.08 12.88
N MET A 154 -11.44 28.29 11.82
CA MET A 154 -10.28 27.66 11.17
C MET A 154 -9.64 28.59 10.12
N LYS A 155 -9.15 29.76 10.53
CA LYS A 155 -8.47 30.72 9.66
C LYS A 155 -7.00 30.87 10.07
N THR A 156 -6.11 31.10 9.13
CA THR A 156 -4.67 31.32 9.35
C THR A 156 -4.38 32.39 10.39
N LYS A 157 -5.16 33.50 10.37
CA LYS A 157 -5.06 34.58 11.37
C LYS A 157 -5.29 34.12 12.82
N ASN A 158 -6.00 33.01 13.03
CA ASN A 158 -6.23 32.45 14.37
C ASN A 158 -5.11 31.48 14.77
N VAL A 159 -4.49 30.80 13.80
CA VAL A 159 -3.41 29.82 14.06
C VAL A 159 -2.11 30.50 14.48
N ILE A 160 -1.70 31.52 13.74
CA ILE A 160 -0.38 32.17 13.92
C ILE A 160 -0.21 32.75 15.34
N PRO A 161 -1.15 33.50 15.92
CA PRO A 161 -1.00 34.03 17.28
C PRO A 161 -0.89 32.95 18.34
N ILE A 162 -1.73 31.90 18.24
CA ILE A 162 -1.71 30.76 19.17
C ILE A 162 -0.39 30.01 19.06
N PHE A 163 0.08 29.76 17.84
CA PHE A 163 1.35 29.07 17.64
C PHE A 163 2.54 29.93 18.10
N GLN A 164 2.47 31.24 17.93
CA GLN A 164 3.50 32.14 18.42
C GLN A 164 3.56 32.17 19.96
N GLU A 165 2.39 32.13 20.63
CA GLU A 165 2.34 32.01 22.10
C GLU A 165 2.91 30.67 22.56
N TRP A 166 2.59 29.60 21.86
CA TRP A 166 3.18 28.28 22.10
C TRP A 166 4.72 28.32 21.99
N ILE A 167 5.26 28.98 20.95
CA ILE A 167 6.71 29.15 20.77
C ILE A 167 7.35 29.93 21.92
N ARG A 168 6.67 30.93 22.46
CA ARG A 168 7.18 31.69 23.62
C ARG A 168 7.27 30.83 24.87
N MET A 169 6.33 29.90 25.07
CA MET A 169 6.29 29.03 26.22
C MET A 169 7.29 27.86 26.14
N TYR A 170 7.43 27.24 24.97
CA TYR A 170 8.12 25.96 24.82
C TYR A 170 9.33 26.00 23.90
N GLY A 171 9.61 27.13 23.28
CA GLY A 171 10.68 27.27 22.31
C GLY A 171 10.23 27.01 20.86
N LYS A 172 11.10 27.40 19.95
CA LYS A 172 10.85 27.31 18.53
C LYS A 172 11.12 25.89 18.00
N PRO A 173 10.14 25.18 17.41
CA PRO A 173 10.38 23.90 16.80
C PRO A 173 11.15 24.03 15.49
N THR A 174 11.84 22.96 15.10
CA THR A 174 12.48 22.86 13.78
C THR A 174 11.50 22.49 12.69
N HIS A 175 10.49 21.67 13.03
CA HIS A 175 9.50 21.17 12.07
C HIS A 175 8.08 21.26 12.65
N VAL A 176 7.16 21.70 11.81
CA VAL A 176 5.72 21.62 12.06
C VAL A 176 5.06 20.78 10.97
N ARG A 177 4.32 19.76 11.37
CA ARG A 177 3.50 18.96 10.46
C ARG A 177 2.03 19.29 10.66
N THR A 178 1.33 19.51 9.54
CA THR A 178 -0.11 19.78 9.53
C THR A 178 -0.82 18.87 8.54
N ASP A 179 -2.13 18.82 8.64
CA ASP A 179 -2.95 18.30 7.56
C ASP A 179 -2.99 19.27 6.37
N GLY A 180 -3.69 18.86 5.31
CA GLY A 180 -3.92 19.69 4.14
C GLY A 180 -5.07 20.70 4.29
N GLY A 181 -5.44 21.09 5.50
CA GLY A 181 -6.52 22.05 5.77
C GLY A 181 -6.28 23.44 5.17
N PRO A 182 -7.33 24.19 4.79
CA PRO A 182 -7.19 25.50 4.12
C PRO A 182 -6.35 26.50 4.92
N CYS A 183 -6.46 26.50 6.25
CA CYS A 183 -5.73 27.42 7.12
C CYS A 183 -4.20 27.17 7.09
N PHE A 184 -3.77 25.93 6.95
CA PHE A 184 -2.36 25.57 6.89
C PHE A 184 -1.77 25.63 5.47
N LYS A 185 -2.64 25.51 4.43
CA LYS A 185 -2.22 25.69 3.03
C LYS A 185 -2.13 27.16 2.61
N HIS A 186 -2.65 28.06 3.41
CA HIS A 186 -2.62 29.50 3.07
C HIS A 186 -1.19 30.01 2.99
N LYS A 187 -0.95 30.87 2.03
CA LYS A 187 0.39 31.46 1.76
C LYS A 187 1.00 32.13 3.01
N ASP A 188 0.17 32.79 3.81
CA ASP A 188 0.61 33.50 5.02
C ASP A 188 1.19 32.55 6.07
N PHE A 189 0.62 31.35 6.26
CA PHE A 189 1.16 30.38 7.19
C PHE A 189 2.52 29.85 6.73
N ALA A 190 2.64 29.54 5.45
CA ALA A 190 3.89 29.07 4.87
C ALA A 190 4.98 30.16 4.92
N ALA A 191 4.63 31.41 4.61
CA ALA A 191 5.52 32.55 4.69
C ALA A 191 5.99 32.81 6.12
N TRP A 192 5.05 32.74 7.08
CA TRP A 192 5.37 32.91 8.50
C TRP A 192 6.29 31.80 9.03
N CYS A 193 6.04 30.53 8.68
CA CYS A 193 6.94 29.45 9.04
C CYS A 193 8.35 29.65 8.46
N LYS A 194 8.44 30.08 7.20
CA LYS A 194 9.72 30.38 6.54
C LYS A 194 10.46 31.51 7.25
N ASP A 195 9.78 32.61 7.59
CA ASP A 195 10.34 33.74 8.35
C ASP A 195 10.90 33.29 9.71
N LYS A 196 10.24 32.35 10.37
CA LYS A 196 10.69 31.76 11.63
C LYS A 196 11.73 30.65 11.49
N ASN A 197 12.18 30.31 10.26
CA ASN A 197 13.04 29.15 9.99
C ASN A 197 12.45 27.84 10.54
N ILE A 198 11.15 27.64 10.36
CA ILE A 198 10.43 26.41 10.72
C ILE A 198 10.08 25.68 9.42
N VAL A 199 10.48 24.40 9.31
CA VAL A 199 10.12 23.57 8.17
C VAL A 199 8.65 23.15 8.30
N HIS A 200 7.81 23.59 7.35
CA HIS A 200 6.40 23.21 7.30
C HIS A 200 6.20 21.99 6.41
N GLU A 201 5.80 20.88 7.00
CA GLU A 201 5.44 19.63 6.32
C GLU A 201 3.92 19.50 6.25
N THR A 202 3.37 19.38 5.04
CA THR A 202 1.95 19.00 4.88
C THR A 202 1.84 17.51 4.60
N SER A 203 1.00 16.79 5.35
CA SER A 203 0.68 15.40 5.03
C SER A 203 0.03 15.32 3.66
N SER A 204 0.39 14.28 2.87
CA SER A 204 -0.30 14.03 1.59
C SER A 204 -1.78 13.76 1.86
N PRO A 205 -2.69 14.22 1.00
CA PRO A 205 -4.10 13.85 1.10
C PRO A 205 -4.25 12.33 1.21
N HIS A 206 -5.05 11.87 2.17
CA HIS A 206 -5.38 10.45 2.41
C HIS A 206 -4.22 9.53 2.83
N HIS A 207 -3.07 10.08 3.27
CA HIS A 207 -1.97 9.28 3.81
C HIS A 207 -1.54 9.77 5.19
N HIS A 208 -2.32 9.39 6.19
CA HIS A 208 -2.12 9.76 7.60
C HIS A 208 -1.10 8.87 8.34
N GLU A 209 -0.49 7.87 7.67
CA GLU A 209 0.30 6.82 8.33
C GLU A 209 1.71 7.23 8.77
N SER A 210 2.19 8.41 8.41
CA SER A 210 3.58 8.81 8.67
C SER A 210 3.87 9.38 10.07
N ASN A 211 2.83 9.58 10.91
CA ASN A 211 2.98 10.05 12.30
C ASN A 211 1.87 9.49 13.23
N GLY A 212 1.63 8.18 13.16
CA GLY A 212 0.53 7.51 13.85
C GLY A 212 0.45 7.75 15.36
N GLN A 213 1.53 8.19 16.01
CA GLN A 213 1.52 8.49 17.44
C GLN A 213 0.93 9.87 17.75
N ALA A 214 1.36 10.91 17.02
CA ALA A 214 0.81 12.24 17.19
C ALA A 214 -0.65 12.29 16.70
N GLU A 215 -0.97 11.58 15.60
CA GLU A 215 -2.34 11.43 15.11
C GLU A 215 -3.24 10.72 16.12
N ARG A 216 -2.71 9.71 16.84
CA ARG A 216 -3.43 9.05 17.93
C ARG A 216 -3.71 10.03 19.07
N ALA A 217 -2.70 10.79 19.53
CA ALA A 217 -2.89 11.79 20.56
C ALA A 217 -3.92 12.87 20.18
N ILE A 218 -3.86 13.37 18.94
CA ILE A 218 -4.85 14.31 18.40
C ILE A 218 -6.25 13.69 18.41
N ARG A 219 -6.40 12.44 17.98
CA ARG A 219 -7.67 11.73 17.99
C ARG A 219 -8.22 11.55 19.41
N GLU A 220 -7.37 11.22 20.37
CA GLU A 220 -7.76 11.06 21.77
C GLU A 220 -8.20 12.39 22.39
N VAL A 221 -7.51 13.49 22.11
CA VAL A 221 -7.94 14.84 22.49
C VAL A 221 -9.32 15.17 21.91
N LYS A 222 -9.55 14.90 20.63
CA LYS A 222 -10.87 15.08 20.00
C LYS A 222 -11.95 14.20 20.66
N ASN A 223 -11.59 13.01 21.12
CA ASN A 223 -12.52 12.16 21.86
C ASN A 223 -12.79 12.68 23.28
N LEU A 224 -11.78 13.24 23.97
CA LEU A 224 -11.98 13.89 25.26
C LEU A 224 -12.95 15.08 25.16
N LEU A 225 -12.80 15.93 24.14
CA LEU A 225 -13.74 17.02 23.86
C LEU A 225 -15.18 16.52 23.74
N LYS A 226 -15.39 15.38 23.08
CA LYS A 226 -16.72 14.77 22.96
C LYS A 226 -17.22 14.20 24.28
N LYS A 227 -16.37 13.51 25.03
CA LYS A 227 -16.73 12.88 26.31
C LYS A 227 -17.07 13.89 27.40
N THR A 228 -16.44 15.05 27.38
CA THR A 228 -16.72 16.16 28.31
C THR A 228 -17.76 17.14 27.78
N ASP A 229 -18.37 16.79 26.64
CA ASP A 229 -19.36 17.62 25.94
C ASP A 229 -18.89 19.06 25.68
N ALA A 230 -17.57 19.25 25.52
CA ALA A 230 -16.86 20.51 25.39
C ALA A 230 -17.10 21.48 26.60
N HIS A 231 -17.43 20.94 27.78
CA HIS A 231 -17.37 21.69 29.03
C HIS A 231 -15.91 21.94 29.38
N MET A 232 -15.46 23.19 29.32
CA MET A 232 -14.03 23.51 29.29
C MET A 232 -13.27 23.09 30.56
N GLU A 233 -13.84 23.25 31.73
CA GLU A 233 -13.25 22.85 33.01
C GLU A 233 -13.05 21.34 33.04
N MET A 234 -14.12 20.56 32.83
CA MET A 234 -14.02 19.08 32.76
C MET A 234 -13.06 18.59 31.67
N PHE A 235 -13.02 19.33 30.55
CA PHE A 235 -12.07 18.98 29.48
C PHE A 235 -10.62 19.24 29.88
N GLN A 236 -10.31 20.36 30.55
CA GLN A 236 -8.96 20.66 31.00
C GLN A 236 -8.48 19.67 32.08
N ASP A 237 -9.35 19.28 33.00
CA ASP A 237 -9.07 18.26 34.02
C ASP A 237 -8.77 16.91 33.34
N ALA A 238 -9.64 16.45 32.45
CA ALA A 238 -9.46 15.21 31.69
C ALA A 238 -8.18 15.25 30.83
N LEU A 239 -7.85 16.40 30.24
CA LEU A 239 -6.63 16.60 29.47
C LEU A 239 -5.38 16.54 30.35
N THR A 240 -5.46 17.06 31.56
CA THR A 240 -4.36 17.00 32.55
C THR A 240 -4.12 15.58 33.01
N GLU A 241 -5.16 14.82 33.30
CA GLU A 241 -5.04 13.38 33.61
C GLU A 241 -4.52 12.59 32.41
N TYR A 242 -4.96 12.88 31.18
CA TYR A 242 -4.41 12.27 29.99
C TYR A 242 -2.89 12.49 29.85
N LYS A 243 -2.41 13.72 30.14
CA LYS A 243 -0.98 14.05 30.09
C LYS A 243 -0.17 13.25 31.11
N ASN A 244 -0.76 12.86 32.24
CA ASN A 244 -0.16 12.06 33.31
C ASN A 244 -0.32 10.54 33.11
N THR A 245 -1.11 10.10 32.14
CA THR A 245 -1.36 8.68 31.91
C THR A 245 -0.22 8.06 31.12
N PRO A 246 0.46 7.00 31.62
CA PRO A 246 1.53 6.32 30.91
C PRO A 246 1.08 5.74 29.57
N GLY A 247 1.91 5.89 28.56
CA GLY A 247 1.70 5.30 27.24
C GLY A 247 2.25 3.86 27.15
N TYR A 248 2.24 3.32 25.93
CA TYR A 248 2.76 1.96 25.63
C TYR A 248 4.24 1.76 25.95
N ASP A 249 5.00 2.83 26.06
CA ASP A 249 6.42 2.86 26.42
C ASP A 249 6.65 3.00 27.93
N GLY A 250 5.57 3.05 28.71
CA GLY A 250 5.59 3.03 30.16
C GLY A 250 5.78 4.40 30.83
N LEU A 251 5.97 5.49 30.07
CA LEU A 251 6.03 6.86 30.60
C LEU A 251 4.85 7.70 30.12
N ALA A 252 4.42 8.60 31.00
CA ALA A 252 3.41 9.61 30.68
C ALA A 252 3.98 10.73 29.79
N PRO A 253 3.17 11.42 28.98
CA PRO A 253 3.59 12.60 28.22
C PRO A 253 4.31 13.66 29.06
N THR A 254 3.87 13.92 30.28
CA THR A 254 4.53 14.84 31.22
C THR A 254 5.91 14.37 31.63
N GLN A 255 6.09 13.08 31.90
CA GLN A 255 7.37 12.50 32.23
C GLN A 255 8.38 12.57 31.07
N TRP A 256 7.91 12.34 29.82
CA TRP A 256 8.71 12.54 28.62
C TRP A 256 9.11 14.01 28.38
N THR A 257 8.27 14.96 28.86
CA THR A 257 8.48 16.40 28.65
C THR A 257 9.31 17.03 29.75
N PHE A 258 8.94 16.77 31.01
CA PHE A 258 9.46 17.48 32.20
C PHE A 258 10.29 16.59 33.11
N GLY A 259 10.31 15.28 32.84
CA GLY A 259 10.99 14.29 33.69
C GLY A 259 10.18 13.86 34.91
N HIS A 260 8.97 14.37 35.14
CA HIS A 260 8.11 14.02 36.27
C HIS A 260 6.62 14.18 35.92
N LEU A 261 5.75 13.63 36.76
CA LEU A 261 4.29 13.85 36.62
C LEU A 261 3.91 15.27 37.06
N GLN A 262 2.85 15.82 36.46
CA GLN A 262 2.21 17.04 36.96
C GLN A 262 1.35 16.72 38.17
N ARG A 263 1.29 17.66 39.16
CA ARG A 263 0.32 17.54 40.23
C ARG A 263 -1.08 17.79 39.73
N THR A 264 -2.01 16.94 40.16
CA THR A 264 -3.45 17.01 39.86
C THR A 264 -4.22 16.84 41.19
N ASP A 265 -5.54 16.86 41.09
CA ASP A 265 -6.40 16.58 42.25
C ASP A 265 -6.42 15.09 42.63
N VAL A 266 -5.89 14.22 41.77
CA VAL A 266 -5.71 12.80 42.10
C VAL A 266 -4.58 12.63 43.09
N PRO A 267 -4.83 12.11 44.31
CA PRO A 267 -3.80 11.91 45.29
C PRO A 267 -2.72 10.93 44.83
N ALA A 268 -1.47 11.31 44.93
CA ALA A 268 -0.34 10.46 44.63
C ALA A 268 0.80 10.65 45.64
N PRO A 269 1.62 9.61 45.88
CA PRO A 269 2.77 9.72 46.82
C PRO A 269 3.81 10.69 46.25
N LYS A 270 4.62 11.29 47.15
CA LYS A 270 5.68 12.24 46.76
C LYS A 270 6.62 11.68 45.67
N SER A 271 6.94 10.38 45.74
CA SER A 271 7.79 9.67 44.76
C SER A 271 7.26 9.71 43.34
N ALA A 272 5.94 9.84 43.13
CA ALA A 272 5.34 9.98 41.80
C ALA A 272 5.72 11.29 41.10
N TYR A 273 6.10 12.30 41.87
CA TYR A 273 6.48 13.64 41.40
C TYR A 273 7.98 13.87 41.34
N GLU A 274 8.77 12.84 41.74
CA GLU A 274 10.22 12.91 41.63
C GLU A 274 10.64 12.80 40.16
N ARG A 275 11.77 13.43 39.85
CA ARG A 275 12.34 13.34 38.52
C ARG A 275 12.77 11.92 38.21
N ILE A 276 12.45 11.42 37.03
CA ILE A 276 12.92 10.13 36.52
C ILE A 276 14.44 10.17 36.40
N THR A 277 15.12 9.13 36.90
CA THR A 277 16.56 8.98 36.74
C THR A 277 16.93 8.77 35.27
N ASP A 278 18.14 9.21 34.90
CA ASP A 278 18.63 9.07 33.54
C ASP A 278 18.69 7.59 33.12
N GLU A 279 18.99 6.68 34.03
CA GLU A 279 19.00 5.23 33.78
C GLU A 279 17.62 4.71 33.39
N LYS A 280 16.57 5.07 34.14
CA LYS A 280 15.19 4.72 33.82
C LYS A 280 14.74 5.36 32.48
N LEU A 281 15.15 6.59 32.23
CA LEU A 281 14.83 7.26 30.96
C LEU A 281 15.45 6.51 29.79
N LEU A 282 16.72 6.09 29.89
CA LEU A 282 17.38 5.30 28.84
C LEU A 282 16.71 3.94 28.63
N GLU A 283 16.26 3.27 29.67
CA GLU A 283 15.50 2.03 29.58
C GLU A 283 14.22 2.24 28.76
N HIS A 284 13.45 3.31 29.06
CA HIS A 284 12.21 3.62 28.34
C HIS A 284 12.45 4.05 26.89
N ILE A 285 13.54 4.76 26.60
CA ILE A 285 14.00 5.06 25.23
C ILE A 285 14.26 3.74 24.47
N GLY A 286 14.98 2.81 25.10
CA GLY A 286 15.24 1.48 24.55
C GLY A 286 13.96 0.70 24.24
N ARG A 287 13.02 0.67 25.19
CA ARG A 287 11.68 0.04 25.04
C ARG A 287 10.90 0.66 23.90
N ARG A 288 10.84 2.00 23.81
CA ARG A 288 10.22 2.71 22.70
C ARG A 288 10.83 2.32 21.35
N GLY A 289 12.16 2.27 21.27
CA GLY A 289 12.90 1.84 20.09
C GLY A 289 12.59 0.40 19.67
N GLN A 290 12.42 -0.52 20.61
CA GLN A 290 12.04 -1.92 20.34
C GLN A 290 10.62 -2.02 19.76
N VAL A 291 9.66 -1.34 20.39
CA VAL A 291 8.27 -1.31 19.88
C VAL A 291 8.19 -0.76 18.46
N LEU A 292 8.95 0.30 18.18
CA LEU A 292 9.00 0.90 16.86
C LEU A 292 9.64 -0.04 15.81
N ARG A 293 10.76 -0.69 16.16
CA ARG A 293 11.39 -1.70 15.30
C ARG A 293 10.46 -2.87 15.02
N SER A 294 9.76 -3.38 16.04
CA SER A 294 8.78 -4.46 15.88
C SER A 294 7.63 -4.04 14.97
N ALA A 295 7.11 -2.83 15.11
CA ALA A 295 6.06 -2.29 14.22
C ALA A 295 6.54 -2.14 12.77
N MET A 296 7.81 -1.76 12.56
CA MET A 296 8.42 -1.68 11.23
C MET A 296 8.67 -3.08 10.63
N MET A 297 9.10 -4.05 11.43
CA MET A 297 9.37 -5.43 10.97
C MET A 297 8.09 -6.19 10.65
N ASN A 298 7.03 -5.98 11.40
CA ASN A 298 5.73 -6.63 11.19
C ASN A 298 4.87 -5.91 10.14
N GLY A 299 5.34 -4.78 9.62
CA GLY A 299 4.71 -4.09 8.49
C GLY A 299 4.93 -4.82 7.16
N PRO A 300 4.12 -4.54 6.14
CA PRO A 300 4.29 -5.14 4.82
C PRO A 300 5.69 -4.82 4.26
N ARG A 301 6.47 -5.87 3.96
CA ARG A 301 7.89 -5.80 3.54
C ARG A 301 8.12 -5.32 2.10
N ARG A 302 7.12 -4.84 1.37
CA ARG A 302 7.34 -4.35 0.01
C ARG A 302 7.90 -2.92 0.04
N SER A 303 9.10 -2.76 -0.54
CA SER A 303 9.65 -1.44 -0.86
C SER A 303 8.67 -0.67 -1.73
N SER A 304 8.46 0.61 -1.43
CA SER A 304 7.70 1.48 -2.32
C SER A 304 8.43 1.56 -3.67
N GLU A 305 7.71 1.37 -4.76
CA GLU A 305 8.26 1.66 -6.09
C GLU A 305 8.71 3.12 -6.13
N THR A 306 9.90 3.34 -6.69
CA THR A 306 10.41 4.68 -6.96
C THR A 306 10.09 5.07 -8.40
N PHE A 307 9.71 6.32 -8.59
CA PHE A 307 9.37 6.90 -9.89
C PHE A 307 10.31 8.07 -10.19
N ASN A 308 10.71 8.19 -11.44
CA ASN A 308 11.54 9.27 -11.93
C ASN A 308 10.70 10.33 -12.67
N PRO A 309 11.12 11.58 -12.73
CA PRO A 309 10.49 12.57 -13.60
C PRO A 309 10.41 12.04 -15.05
N GLY A 310 9.25 12.19 -15.68
CA GLY A 310 8.98 11.65 -17.01
C GLY A 310 8.31 10.28 -17.04
N ASP A 311 8.31 9.53 -15.95
CA ASP A 311 7.63 8.22 -15.91
C ASP A 311 6.11 8.39 -16.14
N GLU A 312 5.57 7.60 -17.07
CA GLU A 312 4.13 7.48 -17.26
C GLU A 312 3.53 6.54 -16.23
N VAL A 313 2.45 6.97 -15.59
CA VAL A 313 1.88 6.28 -14.44
C VAL A 313 0.36 6.26 -14.46
N ARG A 314 -0.22 5.23 -13.85
CA ARG A 314 -1.63 5.19 -13.46
C ARG A 314 -1.77 5.65 -12.01
N VAL A 315 -2.79 6.45 -11.75
CA VAL A 315 -3.10 7.00 -10.44
C VAL A 315 -4.44 6.47 -9.98
N GLN A 316 -4.52 6.03 -8.74
CA GLN A 316 -5.77 5.60 -8.14
C GLN A 316 -6.67 6.80 -7.84
N ASN A 317 -7.90 6.75 -8.31
CA ASN A 317 -8.93 7.74 -8.03
C ASN A 317 -9.36 7.66 -6.56
N GLU A 318 -9.46 8.81 -5.91
CA GLU A 318 -9.76 8.87 -4.47
C GLU A 318 -11.17 8.39 -4.13
N LYS A 319 -12.14 8.66 -5.00
CA LYS A 319 -13.55 8.36 -4.77
C LYS A 319 -13.91 6.93 -5.19
N THR A 320 -13.57 6.57 -6.43
CA THR A 320 -13.94 5.28 -7.02
C THR A 320 -13.00 4.15 -6.62
N LYS A 321 -11.78 4.49 -6.14
CA LYS A 321 -10.68 3.55 -5.87
C LYS A 321 -10.17 2.81 -7.11
N LEU A 322 -10.61 3.20 -8.30
CA LEU A 322 -10.15 2.65 -9.58
C LEU A 322 -8.82 3.28 -10.01
N TRP A 323 -8.05 2.56 -10.80
CA TRP A 323 -6.79 3.02 -11.39
C TRP A 323 -7.01 3.59 -12.79
N ASP A 324 -7.91 4.57 -12.88
CA ASP A 324 -8.47 5.13 -14.12
C ASP A 324 -7.77 6.40 -14.62
N THR A 325 -6.93 7.02 -13.80
CA THR A 325 -6.31 8.30 -14.12
C THR A 325 -4.88 8.09 -14.63
N LEU A 326 -4.58 8.57 -15.84
CA LEU A 326 -3.23 8.61 -16.40
C LEU A 326 -2.52 9.92 -16.04
N ALA A 327 -1.24 9.84 -15.72
CA ALA A 327 -0.42 11.00 -15.37
C ALA A 327 1.06 10.76 -15.68
N VAL A 328 1.82 11.86 -15.74
CA VAL A 328 3.28 11.85 -15.87
C VAL A 328 3.88 12.39 -14.58
N VAL A 329 4.95 11.75 -14.10
CA VAL A 329 5.70 12.22 -12.92
C VAL A 329 6.46 13.50 -13.28
N VAL A 330 6.23 14.56 -12.51
CA VAL A 330 6.92 15.86 -12.69
C VAL A 330 8.14 15.92 -11.79
N GLU A 331 7.95 15.63 -10.49
CA GLU A 331 9.03 15.69 -9.50
C GLU A 331 8.74 14.81 -8.30
N LYS A 332 9.80 14.38 -7.60
CA LYS A 332 9.73 13.72 -6.31
C LYS A 332 9.74 14.80 -5.22
N VAL A 333 8.63 14.95 -4.50
CA VAL A 333 8.46 15.96 -3.43
C VAL A 333 9.05 15.49 -2.10
N SER A 334 8.93 14.18 -1.81
CA SER A 334 9.50 13.52 -0.64
C SER A 334 9.72 12.04 -0.95
N ASP A 335 10.27 11.26 -0.01
CA ASP A 335 10.57 9.83 -0.24
C ASP A 335 9.42 9.02 -0.82
N ARG A 336 8.19 9.38 -0.50
CA ARG A 336 6.99 8.64 -0.96
C ARG A 336 5.95 9.53 -1.63
N THR A 337 6.26 10.79 -1.91
CA THR A 337 5.29 11.72 -2.46
C THR A 337 5.80 12.33 -3.76
N TYR A 338 4.96 12.26 -4.77
CA TYR A 338 5.26 12.70 -6.12
C TYR A 338 4.27 13.77 -6.57
N LYS A 339 4.73 14.70 -7.35
CA LYS A 339 3.93 15.67 -8.10
C LYS A 339 3.73 15.13 -9.50
N LEU A 340 2.48 15.01 -9.91
CA LEU A 340 2.07 14.36 -11.15
C LEU A 340 1.29 15.36 -12.00
N LYS A 341 1.45 15.29 -13.32
CA LYS A 341 0.67 16.06 -14.29
C LYS A 341 -0.32 15.12 -14.99
N SER A 342 -1.61 15.36 -14.84
CA SER A 342 -2.69 14.66 -15.53
C SER A 342 -3.49 15.65 -16.36
N GLY A 343 -3.28 15.65 -17.67
CA GLY A 343 -3.82 16.67 -18.58
C GLY A 343 -3.38 18.08 -18.17
N ARG A 344 -4.33 18.96 -17.91
CA ARG A 344 -4.06 20.36 -17.44
C ARG A 344 -3.90 20.48 -15.92
N LYS A 345 -4.14 19.41 -15.16
CA LYS A 345 -4.12 19.46 -13.69
C LYS A 345 -2.80 18.91 -13.14
N THR A 346 -2.28 19.55 -12.11
CA THR A 346 -1.18 19.03 -11.32
C THR A 346 -1.72 18.50 -10.00
N ILE A 347 -1.37 17.26 -9.66
CA ILE A 347 -1.83 16.56 -8.46
C ILE A 347 -0.65 16.06 -7.66
N LYS A 348 -0.78 16.04 -6.34
CA LYS A 348 0.23 15.48 -5.42
C LYS A 348 -0.28 14.16 -4.89
N ARG A 349 0.50 13.07 -5.04
CA ARG A 349 0.10 11.71 -4.65
C ARG A 349 1.23 10.98 -3.96
N ASN A 350 0.86 10.11 -3.03
CA ASN A 350 1.79 9.16 -2.43
C ASN A 350 2.01 7.97 -3.39
N ALA A 351 3.22 7.38 -3.38
CA ALA A 351 3.62 6.23 -4.20
C ALA A 351 2.66 5.04 -4.15
N LYS A 352 1.98 4.85 -3.03
CA LYS A 352 0.94 3.83 -2.84
C LYS A 352 -0.22 3.96 -3.85
N PHE A 353 -0.54 5.17 -4.27
CA PHE A 353 -1.61 5.47 -5.22
C PHE A 353 -1.11 5.68 -6.66
N ILE A 354 0.11 5.22 -6.96
CA ILE A 354 0.77 5.36 -8.25
C ILE A 354 1.24 3.97 -8.70
N LYS A 355 1.01 3.59 -9.95
CA LYS A 355 1.55 2.39 -10.60
C LYS A 355 2.21 2.78 -11.90
N ARG A 356 3.33 2.12 -12.27
CA ARG A 356 3.93 2.29 -13.60
C ARG A 356 2.95 1.85 -14.67
N LEU A 357 2.95 2.57 -15.78
CA LEU A 357 2.33 2.11 -17.01
C LEU A 357 3.26 1.04 -17.61
N THR A 358 2.81 -0.21 -17.59
CA THR A 358 3.56 -1.29 -18.25
C THR A 358 3.19 -1.23 -19.73
N VAL A 359 4.08 -0.73 -20.56
CA VAL A 359 3.95 -0.87 -22.02
C VAL A 359 4.39 -2.29 -22.36
N PRO A 360 3.60 -3.08 -23.08
CA PRO A 360 4.06 -4.37 -23.58
C PRO A 360 5.26 -4.16 -24.50
N ASP A 361 6.40 -4.77 -24.19
CA ASP A 361 7.56 -4.75 -25.06
C ASP A 361 7.37 -5.79 -26.18
N ASP A 362 6.91 -5.35 -27.34
CA ASP A 362 6.68 -6.19 -28.51
C ASP A 362 7.99 -6.62 -29.22
N SER A 363 9.17 -6.18 -28.76
CA SER A 363 10.40 -6.25 -29.54
C SER A 363 11.35 -7.41 -29.20
N GLN A 364 11.01 -8.33 -28.28
CA GLN A 364 11.88 -9.46 -27.95
C GLN A 364 11.21 -10.80 -28.21
N GLU A 365 11.53 -11.39 -29.38
CA GLU A 365 11.35 -12.81 -29.61
C GLU A 365 12.15 -13.59 -28.56
N ALA A 366 11.45 -14.34 -27.71
CA ALA A 366 12.08 -15.15 -26.68
C ALA A 366 12.97 -16.23 -27.29
N ASN A 367 14.24 -16.27 -26.86
CA ASN A 367 15.15 -17.36 -27.15
C ASN A 367 14.57 -18.68 -26.62
N PRO A 368 14.42 -19.76 -27.41
CA PRO A 368 13.70 -20.97 -27.02
C PRO A 368 14.39 -21.81 -25.90
N LEU A 369 15.58 -21.44 -25.41
CA LEU A 369 16.43 -22.30 -24.63
C LEU A 369 16.47 -22.06 -23.11
N GLU A 370 15.65 -21.19 -22.53
CA GLU A 370 15.68 -20.90 -21.07
C GLU A 370 14.42 -21.29 -20.30
N GLU A 371 13.87 -22.48 -20.53
CA GLU A 371 13.02 -23.10 -19.50
C GLU A 371 13.85 -24.10 -18.68
N ARG A 372 14.62 -23.60 -17.72
CA ARG A 372 15.24 -24.44 -16.68
C ARG A 372 14.15 -25.08 -15.83
N HIS A 373 14.16 -26.39 -15.77
CA HIS A 373 13.38 -27.22 -14.87
C HIS A 373 13.52 -26.69 -13.43
N HIS A 374 12.53 -26.01 -12.90
CA HIS A 374 12.35 -25.90 -11.46
C HIS A 374 11.64 -27.17 -10.97
N SER A 375 12.43 -28.20 -10.73
CA SER A 375 12.05 -29.37 -9.98
C SER A 375 12.06 -29.04 -8.49
N GLY A 376 10.96 -28.46 -8.00
CA GLY A 376 10.64 -28.33 -6.59
C GLY A 376 9.46 -29.25 -6.28
N GLY A 377 9.76 -30.50 -5.90
CA GLY A 377 8.79 -31.55 -5.73
C GLY A 377 7.82 -31.33 -4.56
N ARG A 378 6.53 -31.32 -4.87
CA ARG A 378 5.48 -31.93 -4.00
C ARG A 378 4.78 -32.96 -4.86
N LYS A 379 5.05 -34.24 -4.56
CA LYS A 379 4.33 -35.39 -5.12
C LYS A 379 2.90 -35.33 -4.60
N HIS A 380 1.94 -35.03 -5.46
CA HIS A 380 0.55 -35.38 -5.23
C HIS A 380 0.27 -36.74 -5.85
N PRO A 381 -0.45 -37.65 -5.16
CA PRO A 381 -0.79 -38.95 -5.72
C PRO A 381 -1.78 -38.82 -6.88
N PRO A 382 -1.82 -39.80 -7.80
CA PRO A 382 -2.71 -39.77 -8.95
C PRO A 382 -4.17 -39.84 -8.54
N PHE A 383 -4.96 -38.98 -9.13
CA PHE A 383 -6.43 -38.95 -8.97
C PHE A 383 -7.04 -40.04 -9.83
N GLU A 384 -7.41 -41.17 -9.21
CA GLU A 384 -8.24 -42.18 -9.85
C GLU A 384 -9.71 -41.70 -9.84
N ALA A 385 -10.25 -41.45 -11.02
CA ALA A 385 -11.67 -41.20 -11.21
C ALA A 385 -12.45 -42.49 -11.10
N LYS A 386 -13.11 -42.74 -9.97
CA LYS A 386 -14.17 -43.74 -9.85
C LYS A 386 -15.49 -43.15 -10.33
N ILE A 387 -15.90 -43.57 -11.52
CA ILE A 387 -17.28 -43.37 -12.02
C ILE A 387 -18.16 -44.37 -11.31
N ASN A 388 -19.01 -43.91 -10.38
CA ASN A 388 -20.14 -44.69 -9.90
C ASN A 388 -21.45 -44.06 -10.37
N HIS A 389 -22.06 -44.70 -11.33
CA HIS A 389 -23.50 -44.55 -11.62
C HIS A 389 -24.31 -45.19 -10.48
N THR A 390 -25.13 -44.41 -9.80
CA THR A 390 -26.40 -44.88 -9.24
C THR A 390 -27.36 -43.70 -9.12
N VAL A 391 -28.45 -43.85 -9.84
CA VAL A 391 -29.67 -43.03 -9.76
C VAL A 391 -30.40 -43.35 -8.48
N GLY A 392 -30.81 -42.36 -7.72
CA GLY A 392 -31.69 -42.50 -6.59
C GLY A 392 -32.44 -41.22 -6.30
N VAL A 393 -33.68 -41.18 -6.73
CA VAL A 393 -34.67 -40.12 -6.49
C VAL A 393 -35.24 -40.28 -5.10
N THR A 394 -35.19 -39.29 -4.22
CA THR A 394 -36.18 -39.08 -3.13
C THR A 394 -36.22 -37.59 -2.76
N GLY A 395 -37.45 -37.07 -2.69
CA GLY A 395 -37.80 -35.68 -2.49
C GLY A 395 -37.72 -35.16 -1.05
N PRO A 396 -38.10 -33.92 -0.80
CA PRO A 396 -37.76 -33.17 0.41
C PRO A 396 -38.77 -33.39 1.57
N VAL A 397 -38.25 -33.56 2.77
CA VAL A 397 -39.02 -33.50 4.03
C VAL A 397 -38.82 -32.18 4.71
N THR A 398 -39.90 -31.39 4.76
CA THR A 398 -40.04 -30.18 5.59
C THR A 398 -40.13 -30.55 7.07
N ARG A 399 -39.39 -29.88 7.94
CA ARG A 399 -39.66 -29.84 9.39
C ARG A 399 -39.74 -28.41 9.89
N SER A 400 -40.94 -28.07 10.30
CA SER A 400 -41.34 -26.92 11.12
C SER A 400 -40.65 -26.97 12.49
N ARG A 401 -40.28 -25.82 13.02
CA ARG A 401 -39.96 -25.63 14.45
C ARG A 401 -40.95 -24.70 15.08
N ALA A 402 -41.64 -25.22 16.08
CA ALA A 402 -42.43 -24.50 17.04
C ALA A 402 -41.53 -23.85 18.10
N ARG A 403 -42.05 -22.76 18.66
CA ARG A 403 -41.51 -21.96 19.76
C ARG A 403 -41.60 -22.70 21.09
N THR A 404 -40.64 -22.51 21.93
CA THR A 404 -40.76 -22.09 23.36
C THR A 404 -39.46 -21.39 23.73
#